data_1cee2e1b074240043ab64a66de83642b
#
_entry.id   1cee2e1b074240043ab64a66de83642b
#
_cell.length_a   1.000
_cell.length_b   1.000
_cell.length_c   1.000
_cell.angle_alpha   90.00
_cell.angle_beta   90.00
_cell.angle_gamma   90.00
#
_symmetry.space_group_name_H-M   'P 1'
#
loop_
_entity.id
_entity.type
_entity.pdbx_description
1 polymer ?
#
loop_
_entity_poly.entity_id
_entity_poly.type
_entity_poly.pdbx_seq_one_letter_code
_entity_poly.pdbx_strand_id
1 'polypeptide(L)'
;VVLVIKAMLAFYERPADRELLFKLASAVLLKRGDNGSMGDIACIVSEDLVLYQSFDREKVAQWLEKEDLPTVLARDWGFSISSVEPALKFDFLVGWTKEVAVSSHMVKQIKNNMNASFLQASKETVADLVKALQTGQEETIIALLEQASQLLEGLSSDIYTPSLRQLKDASRDLKAVAKSSGAGGGDCGIALSFDQDSTTLLKKRWADLGIELLYQERIGHDDKSE
;
A
#
# COMPACT_ATOMS: atom_id res chain seq x y z
N VAL A 1 9.63 2.30 13.59
CA VAL A 1 8.96 3.27 14.48
C VAL A 1 7.90 2.56 15.31
N VAL A 2 6.89 1.87 14.74
CA VAL A 2 5.77 1.25 15.47
C VAL A 2 6.25 0.26 16.54
N LEU A 3 7.15 -0.66 16.21
CA LEU A 3 7.67 -1.65 17.18
C LEU A 3 8.36 -1.00 18.39
N VAL A 4 9.13 0.07 18.15
CA VAL A 4 9.77 0.81 19.24
C VAL A 4 8.73 1.47 20.13
N ILE A 5 7.69 2.07 19.57
CA ILE A 5 6.60 2.67 20.32
C ILE A 5 5.84 1.60 21.12
N LYS A 6 5.51 0.45 20.50
CA LYS A 6 4.89 -0.70 21.21
C LYS A 6 5.73 -1.13 22.42
N ALA A 7 7.04 -1.29 22.23
CA ALA A 7 7.96 -1.70 23.28
C ALA A 7 8.04 -0.67 24.42
N MET A 8 8.09 0.63 24.10
CA MET A 8 8.10 1.69 25.11
C MET A 8 6.78 1.74 25.89
N LEU A 9 5.64 1.66 25.21
CA LEU A 9 4.33 1.64 25.87
C LEU A 9 4.20 0.43 26.81
N ALA A 10 4.65 -0.75 26.36
CA ALA A 10 4.67 -1.96 27.20
C ALA A 10 5.60 -1.80 28.41
N PHE A 11 6.79 -1.21 28.26
CA PHE A 11 7.72 -0.97 29.34
C PHE A 11 7.14 -0.03 30.43
N TYR A 12 6.35 0.97 30.00
CA TYR A 12 5.68 1.90 30.93
C TYR A 12 4.26 1.45 31.32
N GLU A 13 3.87 0.21 31.03
CA GLU A 13 2.55 -0.36 31.33
C GLU A 13 1.38 0.51 30.82
N ARG A 14 1.56 1.10 29.62
CA ARG A 14 0.54 1.94 28.97
C ARG A 14 -0.20 1.15 27.92
N PRO A 15 -1.55 1.30 27.83
CA PRO A 15 -2.31 0.67 26.77
C PRO A 15 -1.87 1.20 25.40
N ALA A 16 -1.87 0.31 24.40
CA ALA A 16 -1.46 0.60 23.03
C ALA A 16 -2.57 0.16 22.08
N ASP A 17 -3.64 0.96 21.98
CA ASP A 17 -4.65 0.73 20.96
C ASP A 17 -4.13 1.13 19.56
N ARG A 18 -4.83 0.66 18.53
CA ARG A 18 -4.46 0.87 17.14
C ARG A 18 -4.37 2.35 16.76
N GLU A 19 -5.35 3.15 17.20
CA GLU A 19 -5.41 4.57 16.87
C GLU A 19 -4.25 5.35 17.49
N LEU A 20 -3.97 5.10 18.77
CA LEU A 20 -2.85 5.73 19.48
C LEU A 20 -1.52 5.36 18.84
N LEU A 21 -1.30 4.09 18.49
CA LEU A 21 -0.08 3.63 17.82
C LEU A 21 0.10 4.30 16.46
N PHE A 22 -0.98 4.38 15.66
CA PHE A 22 -0.97 5.04 14.37
C PHE A 22 -0.62 6.53 14.52
N LYS A 23 -1.30 7.25 15.40
CA LYS A 23 -1.06 8.68 15.65
C LYS A 23 0.35 8.95 16.15
N LEU A 24 0.84 8.17 17.12
CA LEU A 24 2.21 8.31 17.65
C LEU A 24 3.27 8.06 16.56
N ALA A 25 3.14 6.97 15.80
CA ALA A 25 4.08 6.66 14.74
C ALA A 25 4.08 7.73 13.64
N SER A 26 2.91 8.17 13.22
CA SER A 26 2.75 9.24 12.24
C SER A 26 3.30 10.57 12.73
N ALA A 27 3.08 10.93 14.02
CA ALA A 27 3.64 12.15 14.62
C ALA A 27 5.18 12.15 14.61
N VAL A 28 5.80 11.00 14.92
CA VAL A 28 7.27 10.85 14.85
C VAL A 28 7.78 11.06 13.42
N LEU A 29 7.13 10.46 12.43
CA LEU A 29 7.51 10.58 11.02
C LEU A 29 7.33 12.02 10.51
N LEU A 30 6.19 12.67 10.82
CA LEU A 30 5.96 14.08 10.47
C LEU A 30 7.01 15.01 11.06
N LYS A 31 7.37 14.84 12.35
CA LYS A 31 8.45 15.62 12.99
C LYS A 31 9.82 15.41 12.35
N ARG A 32 10.04 14.28 11.68
CA ARG A 32 11.27 14.01 10.92
C ARG A 32 11.22 14.52 9.47
N GLY A 33 10.11 15.16 9.08
CA GLY A 33 9.92 15.66 7.72
C GLY A 33 9.56 14.58 6.69
N ASP A 34 9.04 13.44 7.15
CA ASP A 34 8.56 12.39 6.26
C ASP A 34 7.31 12.86 5.51
N ASN A 35 7.32 12.67 4.20
CA ASN A 35 6.21 13.05 3.30
C ASN A 35 5.37 11.86 2.82
N GLY A 36 5.59 10.67 3.36
CA GLY A 36 4.84 9.45 3.05
C GLY A 36 3.36 9.56 3.39
N SER A 37 2.54 8.68 2.82
CA SER A 37 1.08 8.65 3.07
C SER A 37 0.72 8.09 4.45
N MET A 38 1.64 7.45 5.14
CA MET A 38 1.45 6.67 6.36
C MET A 38 0.59 5.39 6.14
N GLY A 39 0.42 4.95 4.90
CA GLY A 39 -0.31 3.72 4.59
C GLY A 39 0.38 2.46 5.12
N ASP A 40 1.70 2.42 5.07
CA ASP A 40 2.54 1.39 5.69
C ASP A 40 2.34 1.31 7.21
N ILE A 41 2.25 2.46 7.87
CA ILE A 41 1.95 2.53 9.32
C ILE A 41 0.54 1.98 9.58
N ALA A 42 -0.45 2.32 8.76
CA ALA A 42 -1.81 1.81 8.89
C ALA A 42 -1.86 0.28 8.80
N CYS A 43 -1.15 -0.31 7.84
CA CYS A 43 -1.03 -1.77 7.71
C CYS A 43 -0.34 -2.40 8.92
N ILE A 44 0.81 -1.84 9.36
CA ILE A 44 1.59 -2.38 10.48
C ILE A 44 0.82 -2.35 11.80
N VAL A 45 0.07 -1.28 12.09
CA VAL A 45 -0.70 -1.20 13.35
C VAL A 45 -1.97 -2.06 13.32
N SER A 46 -2.45 -2.40 12.13
CA SER A 46 -3.62 -3.26 11.93
C SER A 46 -3.26 -4.73 11.82
N GLU A 47 -2.03 -5.03 11.40
CA GLU A 47 -1.56 -6.40 11.11
C GLU A 47 -2.49 -7.12 10.12
N ASP A 48 -2.99 -6.37 9.11
CA ASP A 48 -4.06 -6.82 8.23
C ASP A 48 -4.03 -6.09 6.86
N LEU A 49 -4.79 -6.60 5.89
CA LEU A 49 -5.14 -5.87 4.68
C LEU A 49 -6.16 -4.80 5.02
N VAL A 50 -5.84 -3.54 4.72
CA VAL A 50 -6.67 -2.42 5.14
C VAL A 50 -7.07 -1.48 4.00
N LEU A 51 -8.27 -0.94 4.09
CA LEU A 51 -8.65 0.30 3.41
C LEU A 51 -8.24 1.46 4.31
N TYR A 52 -7.29 2.27 3.84
CA TYR A 52 -6.78 3.42 4.57
C TYR A 52 -7.12 4.72 3.85
N GLN A 53 -7.73 5.66 4.57
CA GLN A 53 -7.89 7.04 4.14
C GLN A 53 -6.97 7.93 4.94
N SER A 54 -6.08 8.66 4.25
CA SER A 54 -5.10 9.53 4.88
C SER A 54 -5.75 10.80 5.46
N PHE A 55 -5.09 11.35 6.47
CA PHE A 55 -5.39 12.65 7.05
C PHE A 55 -4.67 13.81 6.33
N ASP A 56 -5.04 15.04 6.66
CA ASP A 56 -4.31 16.24 6.23
C ASP A 56 -3.00 16.37 7.03
N ARG A 57 -1.91 15.93 6.40
CA ARG A 57 -0.57 15.88 7.02
C ARG A 57 -0.01 17.26 7.33
N GLU A 58 -0.26 18.24 6.47
CA GLU A 58 0.23 19.62 6.67
C GLU A 58 -0.45 20.25 7.88
N LYS A 59 -1.75 20.04 8.02
CA LYS A 59 -2.53 20.50 9.16
C LYS A 59 -2.05 19.85 10.48
N VAL A 60 -1.84 18.52 10.48
CA VAL A 60 -1.36 17.82 11.68
C VAL A 60 0.07 18.21 12.03
N ALA A 61 0.95 18.39 11.02
CA ALA A 61 2.31 18.89 11.25
C ALA A 61 2.31 20.28 11.91
N GLN A 62 1.42 21.19 11.45
CA GLN A 62 1.26 22.51 12.08
C GLN A 62 0.77 22.45 13.53
N TRP A 63 -0.10 21.49 13.87
CA TRP A 63 -0.51 21.27 15.25
C TRP A 63 0.66 20.79 16.10
N LEU A 64 1.46 19.82 15.61
CA LEU A 64 2.64 19.30 16.29
C LEU A 64 3.76 20.33 16.52
N GLU A 65 3.77 21.44 15.77
CA GLU A 65 4.67 22.58 15.99
C GLU A 65 4.19 23.54 17.06
N LYS A 66 2.85 23.69 17.22
CA LYS A 66 2.23 24.72 18.04
C LYS A 66 1.70 24.25 19.38
N GLU A 67 1.45 22.96 19.51
CA GLU A 67 0.75 22.37 20.65
C GLU A 67 1.55 21.19 21.25
N ASP A 68 1.25 20.84 22.49
CA ASP A 68 1.82 19.65 23.10
C ASP A 68 1.26 18.36 22.46
N LEU A 69 2.05 17.30 22.53
CA LEU A 69 1.70 16.03 21.90
C LEU A 69 0.38 15.43 22.42
N PRO A 70 0.08 15.40 23.74
CA PRO A 70 -1.20 14.92 24.25
C PRO A 70 -2.41 15.63 23.62
N THR A 71 -2.36 16.96 23.52
CA THR A 71 -3.42 17.77 22.91
C THR A 71 -3.62 17.38 21.44
N VAL A 72 -2.54 17.23 20.68
CA VAL A 72 -2.62 16.84 19.27
C VAL A 72 -3.16 15.43 19.11
N LEU A 73 -2.73 14.47 19.93
CA LEU A 73 -3.22 13.09 19.89
C LEU A 73 -4.71 12.96 20.20
N ALA A 74 -5.25 13.84 21.08
CA ALA A 74 -6.67 13.86 21.42
C ALA A 74 -7.58 14.40 20.30
N ARG A 75 -7.01 15.12 19.31
CA ARG A 75 -7.77 15.65 18.18
C ARG A 75 -8.21 14.56 17.20
N ASP A 76 -9.32 14.81 16.52
CA ASP A 76 -9.66 14.06 15.32
C ASP A 76 -8.77 14.52 14.15
N TRP A 77 -8.01 13.58 13.58
CA TRP A 77 -7.14 13.84 12.42
C TRP A 77 -7.86 13.64 11.08
N GLY A 78 -9.05 13.01 11.10
CA GLY A 78 -9.86 12.75 9.89
C GLY A 78 -9.35 11.58 9.04
N PHE A 79 -8.54 10.65 9.58
CA PHE A 79 -8.19 9.41 8.90
C PHE A 79 -9.19 8.30 9.18
N SER A 80 -9.16 7.26 8.37
CA SER A 80 -9.84 6.00 8.66
C SER A 80 -8.99 4.80 8.28
N ILE A 81 -9.09 3.72 9.06
CA ILE A 81 -8.43 2.44 8.82
C ILE A 81 -9.49 1.34 9.04
N SER A 82 -9.83 0.62 7.99
CA SER A 82 -10.81 -0.48 8.03
C SER A 82 -10.18 -1.75 7.49
N SER A 83 -10.33 -2.88 8.16
CA SER A 83 -9.89 -4.18 7.65
C SER A 83 -10.71 -4.58 6.43
N VAL A 84 -10.06 -5.22 5.48
CA VAL A 84 -10.67 -5.76 4.26
C VAL A 84 -10.45 -7.27 4.26
N GLU A 85 -11.53 -8.02 4.41
CA GLU A 85 -11.52 -9.49 4.39
C GLU A 85 -11.86 -9.96 2.97
N PRO A 86 -10.88 -10.52 2.22
CA PRO A 86 -11.14 -11.06 0.89
C PRO A 86 -12.01 -12.32 0.97
N ALA A 87 -13.04 -12.40 0.11
CA ALA A 87 -13.89 -13.58 -0.01
C ALA A 87 -13.28 -14.67 -0.93
N LEU A 88 -12.08 -14.47 -1.45
CA LEU A 88 -11.35 -15.44 -2.26
C LEU A 88 -9.90 -15.52 -1.80
N LYS A 89 -9.25 -16.65 -2.14
CA LYS A 89 -7.84 -16.86 -1.85
C LYS A 89 -6.98 -16.40 -3.00
N PHE A 90 -5.85 -15.77 -2.68
CA PHE A 90 -4.81 -15.44 -3.64
C PHE A 90 -3.42 -15.48 -2.98
N ASP A 91 -2.41 -15.73 -3.77
CA ASP A 91 -1.02 -15.52 -3.35
C ASP A 91 -0.70 -14.03 -3.52
N PHE A 92 -0.28 -13.39 -2.44
CA PHE A 92 0.31 -12.06 -2.45
C PHE A 92 1.81 -12.19 -2.57
N LEU A 93 2.40 -11.55 -3.59
CA LEU A 93 3.83 -11.62 -3.85
C LEU A 93 4.42 -10.21 -3.85
N VAL A 94 5.67 -10.10 -3.36
CA VAL A 94 6.47 -8.88 -3.45
C VAL A 94 7.75 -9.18 -4.23
N GLY A 95 7.93 -8.49 -5.35
CA GLY A 95 9.11 -8.57 -6.20
C GLY A 95 9.96 -7.30 -6.11
N TRP A 96 11.28 -7.47 -5.98
CA TRP A 96 12.23 -6.37 -5.93
C TRP A 96 13.03 -6.26 -7.23
N THR A 97 13.01 -5.07 -7.81
CA THR A 97 13.68 -4.79 -9.08
C THR A 97 15.19 -4.58 -8.95
N LYS A 98 15.71 -4.49 -7.73
CA LYS A 98 17.11 -4.12 -7.41
C LYS A 98 17.49 -2.69 -7.85
N GLU A 99 16.53 -1.90 -8.25
CA GLU A 99 16.71 -0.46 -8.54
C GLU A 99 16.30 0.36 -7.31
N VAL A 100 17.07 1.37 -6.99
CA VAL A 100 16.73 2.30 -5.90
C VAL A 100 15.68 3.28 -6.42
N ALA A 101 14.58 3.44 -5.70
CA ALA A 101 13.55 4.41 -6.08
C ALA A 101 14.10 5.84 -6.13
N VAL A 102 13.89 6.54 -7.24
CA VAL A 102 14.32 7.93 -7.44
C VAL A 102 13.30 8.87 -6.79
N SER A 103 13.68 9.51 -5.70
CA SER A 103 12.77 9.91 -4.66
C SER A 103 12.13 11.31 -4.75
N SER A 104 12.90 12.38 -4.59
CA SER A 104 12.29 13.67 -4.20
C SER A 104 11.77 14.52 -5.36
N HIS A 105 12.43 14.49 -6.49
CA HIS A 105 12.04 15.28 -7.67
C HIS A 105 10.76 14.70 -8.32
N MET A 106 10.68 13.39 -8.41
CA MET A 106 9.54 12.66 -8.96
C MET A 106 8.26 12.89 -8.14
N VAL A 107 8.36 12.90 -6.80
CA VAL A 107 7.21 13.19 -5.92
C VAL A 107 6.63 14.57 -6.18
N LYS A 108 7.48 15.59 -6.45
CA LYS A 108 7.01 16.94 -6.79
C LYS A 108 6.31 16.99 -8.15
N GLN A 109 6.84 16.31 -9.16
CA GLN A 109 6.20 16.25 -10.49
C GLN A 109 4.84 15.53 -10.43
N ILE A 110 4.78 14.40 -9.72
CA ILE A 110 3.55 13.65 -9.50
C ILE A 110 2.48 14.51 -8.82
N LYS A 111 2.86 15.25 -7.76
CA LYS A 111 1.92 16.16 -7.08
C LYS A 111 1.33 17.22 -8.01
N ASN A 112 2.11 17.76 -8.92
CA ASN A 112 1.64 18.77 -9.87
C ASN A 112 0.68 18.19 -10.94
N ASN A 113 0.79 16.90 -11.25
CA ASN A 113 -0.06 16.22 -12.23
C ASN A 113 -1.33 15.63 -11.58
N MET A 114 -1.40 15.56 -10.25
CA MET A 114 -2.60 15.12 -9.52
C MET A 114 -3.70 16.17 -9.67
N ASN A 115 -4.62 15.92 -10.57
CA ASN A 115 -5.82 16.74 -10.77
C ASN A 115 -7.06 16.09 -10.15
N ALA A 116 -8.18 16.84 -10.12
CA ALA A 116 -9.43 16.36 -9.55
C ALA A 116 -9.96 15.09 -10.23
N SER A 117 -9.76 14.95 -11.55
CA SER A 117 -10.18 13.78 -12.32
C SER A 117 -9.40 12.53 -11.91
N PHE A 118 -8.07 12.64 -11.77
CA PHE A 118 -7.24 11.53 -11.26
C PHE A 118 -7.67 11.12 -9.84
N LEU A 119 -7.84 12.08 -8.94
CA LEU A 119 -8.23 11.79 -7.56
C LEU A 119 -9.58 11.08 -7.48
N GLN A 120 -10.56 11.52 -8.29
CA GLN A 120 -11.87 10.90 -8.35
C GLN A 120 -11.77 9.47 -8.91
N ALA A 121 -11.11 9.27 -10.05
CA ALA A 121 -10.94 7.97 -10.67
C ALA A 121 -10.18 7.00 -9.74
N SER A 122 -9.12 7.46 -9.07
CA SER A 122 -8.38 6.65 -8.10
C SER A 122 -9.25 6.24 -6.91
N LYS A 123 -10.07 7.15 -6.37
CA LYS A 123 -10.99 6.88 -5.26
C LYS A 123 -12.04 5.84 -5.66
N GLU A 124 -12.64 5.97 -6.84
CA GLU A 124 -13.62 5.01 -7.37
C GLU A 124 -12.97 3.64 -7.58
N THR A 125 -11.81 3.58 -8.24
CA THR A 125 -11.06 2.33 -8.46
C THR A 125 -10.77 1.61 -7.13
N VAL A 126 -10.35 2.33 -6.08
CA VAL A 126 -10.07 1.73 -4.77
C VAL A 126 -11.36 1.23 -4.09
N ALA A 127 -12.45 2.00 -4.16
CA ALA A 127 -13.74 1.58 -3.58
C ALA A 127 -14.28 0.31 -4.26
N ASP A 128 -14.21 0.25 -5.59
CA ASP A 128 -14.65 -0.91 -6.35
C ASP A 128 -13.73 -2.12 -6.11
N LEU A 129 -12.41 -1.91 -5.97
CA LEU A 129 -11.46 -2.96 -5.62
C LEU A 129 -11.77 -3.60 -4.27
N VAL A 130 -12.06 -2.78 -3.24
CA VAL A 130 -12.45 -3.29 -1.92
C VAL A 130 -13.71 -4.14 -2.02
N LYS A 131 -14.73 -3.66 -2.75
CA LYS A 131 -15.96 -4.41 -2.99
C LYS A 131 -15.69 -5.73 -3.73
N ALA A 132 -14.88 -5.71 -4.77
CA ALA A 132 -14.52 -6.90 -5.54
C ALA A 132 -13.76 -7.94 -4.69
N LEU A 133 -12.85 -7.49 -3.81
CA LEU A 133 -12.16 -8.34 -2.83
C LEU A 133 -13.16 -8.99 -1.86
N GLN A 134 -14.06 -8.20 -1.27
CA GLN A 134 -15.06 -8.67 -0.31
C GLN A 134 -16.13 -9.59 -0.93
N THR A 135 -16.33 -9.54 -2.24
CA THR A 135 -17.29 -10.37 -2.97
C THR A 135 -16.67 -11.47 -3.81
N GLY A 136 -15.33 -11.60 -3.80
CA GLY A 136 -14.59 -12.68 -4.47
C GLY A 136 -14.61 -12.61 -6.00
N GLN A 137 -14.63 -11.42 -6.58
CA GLN A 137 -14.72 -11.23 -8.03
C GLN A 137 -13.31 -11.15 -8.69
N GLU A 138 -12.69 -12.30 -8.93
CA GLU A 138 -11.31 -12.42 -9.42
C GLU A 138 -11.03 -11.54 -10.65
N GLU A 139 -11.80 -11.68 -11.71
CA GLU A 139 -11.59 -10.92 -12.97
C GLU A 139 -11.73 -9.40 -12.75
N THR A 140 -12.64 -9.00 -11.87
CA THR A 140 -12.84 -7.59 -11.52
C THR A 140 -11.65 -7.04 -10.72
N ILE A 141 -11.08 -7.83 -9.80
CA ILE A 141 -9.88 -7.45 -9.05
C ILE A 141 -8.70 -7.24 -10.01
N ILE A 142 -8.48 -8.16 -10.94
CA ILE A 142 -7.44 -8.04 -11.97
C ILE A 142 -7.61 -6.75 -12.76
N ALA A 143 -8.81 -6.52 -13.30
CA ALA A 143 -9.09 -5.33 -14.11
C ALA A 143 -8.89 -4.01 -13.32
N LEU A 144 -9.33 -3.96 -12.06
CA LEU A 144 -9.19 -2.77 -11.22
C LEU A 144 -7.75 -2.48 -10.80
N LEU A 145 -6.93 -3.50 -10.57
CA LEU A 145 -5.50 -3.32 -10.30
C LEU A 145 -4.73 -2.89 -11.56
N GLU A 146 -5.12 -3.38 -12.74
CA GLU A 146 -4.60 -2.87 -14.01
C GLU A 146 -5.00 -1.41 -14.24
N GLN A 147 -6.26 -1.06 -13.97
CA GLN A 147 -6.73 0.33 -14.02
C GLN A 147 -5.96 1.23 -13.06
N ALA A 148 -5.71 0.79 -11.82
CA ALA A 148 -4.88 1.53 -10.88
C ALA A 148 -3.45 1.74 -11.40
N SER A 149 -2.85 0.74 -12.06
CA SER A 149 -1.56 0.88 -12.75
C SER A 149 -1.60 1.92 -13.85
N GLN A 150 -2.63 1.90 -14.69
CA GLN A 150 -2.80 2.86 -15.80
C GLN A 150 -2.99 4.29 -15.28
N LEU A 151 -3.75 4.49 -14.22
CA LEU A 151 -3.89 5.79 -13.56
C LEU A 151 -2.54 6.34 -13.08
N LEU A 152 -1.70 5.49 -12.49
CA LEU A 152 -0.35 5.87 -12.07
C LEU A 152 0.56 6.20 -13.27
N GLU A 153 0.54 5.39 -14.32
CA GLU A 153 1.29 5.65 -15.55
C GLU A 153 0.89 6.96 -16.21
N GLY A 154 -0.39 7.33 -16.13
CA GLY A 154 -0.91 8.61 -16.62
C GLY A 154 -0.41 9.84 -15.84
N LEU A 155 0.04 9.68 -14.58
CA LEU A 155 0.60 10.77 -13.79
C LEU A 155 2.05 11.10 -14.20
N SER A 156 2.88 10.09 -14.42
CA SER A 156 4.26 10.24 -14.87
C SER A 156 4.78 8.94 -15.46
N SER A 157 5.50 9.04 -16.58
CA SER A 157 6.22 7.91 -17.19
C SER A 157 7.31 7.33 -16.27
N ASP A 158 7.79 8.11 -15.31
CA ASP A 158 8.88 7.74 -14.40
C ASP A 158 8.39 6.82 -13.27
N ILE A 159 7.07 6.72 -13.04
CA ILE A 159 6.50 5.81 -12.03
C ILE A 159 6.81 4.36 -12.38
N TYR A 160 6.71 4.01 -13.67
CA TYR A 160 7.05 2.67 -14.13
C TYR A 160 8.40 2.69 -14.87
N THR A 161 9.48 2.42 -14.14
CA THR A 161 10.80 2.15 -14.74
C THR A 161 10.75 0.94 -15.66
N PRO A 162 11.73 0.72 -16.54
CA PRO A 162 11.78 -0.48 -17.38
C PRO A 162 11.61 -1.77 -16.56
N SER A 163 12.27 -1.88 -15.40
CA SER A 163 12.20 -3.07 -14.55
C SER A 163 10.83 -3.23 -13.88
N LEU A 164 10.18 -2.14 -13.42
CA LEU A 164 8.80 -2.20 -12.90
C LEU A 164 7.79 -2.53 -14.00
N ARG A 165 8.01 -2.09 -15.25
CA ARG A 165 7.19 -2.53 -16.39
C ARG A 165 7.35 -4.01 -16.64
N GLN A 166 8.57 -4.53 -16.67
CA GLN A 166 8.85 -5.97 -16.81
C GLN A 166 8.21 -6.77 -15.69
N LEU A 167 8.30 -6.30 -14.43
CA LEU A 167 7.65 -6.93 -13.28
C LEU A 167 6.13 -7.03 -13.49
N LYS A 168 5.49 -5.93 -13.90
CA LYS A 168 4.06 -5.87 -14.18
C LYS A 168 3.68 -6.78 -15.34
N ASP A 169 4.40 -6.65 -16.46
CA ASP A 169 4.10 -7.37 -17.70
C ASP A 169 4.31 -8.88 -17.59
N ALA A 170 5.11 -9.34 -16.64
CA ALA A 170 5.30 -10.75 -16.33
C ALA A 170 4.01 -11.47 -15.88
N SER A 171 3.00 -10.73 -15.40
CA SER A 171 1.69 -11.29 -15.04
C SER A 171 0.71 -11.42 -16.21
N ARG A 172 1.04 -10.92 -17.40
CA ARG A 172 0.17 -11.04 -18.58
C ARG A 172 -0.13 -12.49 -18.92
N ASP A 173 -1.35 -12.75 -19.35
CA ASP A 173 -1.87 -14.07 -19.73
C ASP A 173 -1.90 -15.09 -18.57
N LEU A 174 -1.78 -14.62 -17.32
CA LEU A 174 -1.92 -15.42 -16.11
C LEU A 174 -3.19 -15.00 -15.35
N LYS A 175 -3.70 -15.88 -14.52
CA LYS A 175 -4.67 -15.50 -13.47
C LYS A 175 -3.95 -14.76 -12.34
N ALA A 176 -3.32 -13.66 -12.71
CA ALA A 176 -2.52 -12.84 -11.83
C ALA A 176 -2.47 -11.40 -12.36
N VAL A 177 -2.22 -10.47 -11.47
CA VAL A 177 -2.01 -9.06 -11.80
C VAL A 177 -0.88 -8.50 -10.95
N ALA A 178 0.00 -7.70 -11.57
CA ALA A 178 1.11 -7.07 -10.85
C ALA A 178 1.13 -5.55 -11.09
N LYS A 179 1.63 -4.80 -10.09
CA LYS A 179 1.78 -3.34 -10.16
C LYS A 179 2.91 -2.86 -9.24
N SER A 180 3.31 -1.60 -9.36
CA SER A 180 4.22 -0.97 -8.39
C SER A 180 3.64 -1.02 -6.98
N SER A 181 4.47 -1.28 -5.96
CA SER A 181 4.01 -1.40 -4.56
C SER A 181 3.66 -0.05 -3.92
N GLY A 182 4.19 1.04 -4.42
CA GLY A 182 4.01 2.38 -3.82
C GLY A 182 4.04 3.48 -4.85
N ALA A 183 4.86 4.50 -4.61
CA ALA A 183 5.00 5.65 -5.49
C ALA A 183 5.62 5.31 -6.85
N GLY A 184 6.20 4.12 -7.03
CA GLY A 184 6.93 3.74 -8.23
C GLY A 184 8.35 4.31 -8.26
N GLY A 185 8.93 4.40 -9.47
CA GLY A 185 10.29 4.91 -9.66
C GLY A 185 11.40 3.89 -9.40
N GLY A 186 11.08 2.63 -9.25
CA GLY A 186 11.98 1.52 -8.89
C GLY A 186 11.51 0.76 -7.67
N ASP A 187 12.45 0.12 -6.98
CA ASP A 187 12.26 -0.67 -5.76
C ASP A 187 11.33 -1.87 -5.96
N CYS A 188 10.17 -1.92 -5.33
CA CYS A 188 9.33 -3.10 -5.31
C CYS A 188 8.04 -2.96 -6.13
N GLY A 189 7.58 -4.09 -6.65
CA GLY A 189 6.22 -4.29 -7.11
C GLY A 189 5.53 -5.38 -6.32
N ILE A 190 4.21 -5.40 -6.39
CA ILE A 190 3.37 -6.44 -5.81
C ILE A 190 2.63 -7.19 -6.90
N ALA A 191 2.24 -8.44 -6.60
CA ALA A 191 1.30 -9.18 -7.43
C ALA A 191 0.28 -9.93 -6.58
N LEU A 192 -0.92 -10.08 -7.14
CA LEU A 192 -1.93 -11.01 -6.67
C LEU A 192 -2.03 -12.12 -7.72
N SER A 193 -1.96 -13.38 -7.30
CA SER A 193 -2.10 -14.55 -8.16
C SER A 193 -3.15 -15.51 -7.60
N PHE A 194 -4.09 -15.91 -8.43
CA PHE A 194 -5.31 -16.60 -8.00
C PHE A 194 -5.25 -18.12 -8.16
N ASP A 195 -4.24 -18.65 -8.85
CA ASP A 195 -3.98 -20.09 -8.90
C ASP A 195 -2.49 -20.43 -8.82
N GLN A 196 -2.19 -21.68 -8.48
CA GLN A 196 -0.82 -22.16 -8.24
C GLN A 196 0.03 -22.17 -9.51
N ASP A 197 -0.55 -22.45 -10.67
CA ASP A 197 0.18 -22.49 -11.94
C ASP A 197 0.63 -21.10 -12.35
N SER A 198 -0.26 -20.12 -12.24
CA SER A 198 0.03 -18.70 -12.45
C SER A 198 1.08 -18.19 -11.46
N THR A 199 0.97 -18.52 -10.17
CA THR A 199 1.97 -18.17 -9.16
C THR A 199 3.36 -18.73 -9.53
N THR A 200 3.43 -19.99 -9.89
CA THR A 200 4.69 -20.66 -10.23
C THR A 200 5.31 -20.04 -11.49
N LEU A 201 4.52 -19.80 -12.51
CA LEU A 201 4.99 -19.21 -13.76
C LEU A 201 5.41 -17.75 -13.57
N LEU A 202 4.66 -16.96 -12.79
CA LEU A 202 5.01 -15.57 -12.48
C LEU A 202 6.36 -15.48 -11.76
N LYS A 203 6.58 -16.30 -10.74
CA LYS A 203 7.86 -16.38 -10.02
C LYS A 203 9.02 -16.74 -10.94
N LYS A 204 8.81 -17.69 -11.85
CA LYS A 204 9.81 -18.04 -12.85
C LYS A 204 10.11 -16.86 -13.79
N ARG A 205 9.09 -16.19 -14.32
CA ARG A 205 9.27 -15.03 -15.19
C ARG A 205 10.01 -13.89 -14.46
N TRP A 206 9.70 -13.63 -13.20
CA TRP A 206 10.42 -12.64 -12.38
C TRP A 206 11.88 -13.00 -12.22
N ALA A 207 12.19 -14.27 -11.88
CA ALA A 207 13.56 -14.74 -11.77
C ALA A 207 14.36 -14.60 -13.08
N ASP A 208 13.75 -14.96 -14.21
CA ASP A 208 14.35 -14.83 -15.55
C ASP A 208 14.64 -13.36 -15.93
N LEU A 209 13.85 -12.42 -15.38
CA LEU A 209 14.02 -10.97 -15.52
C LEU A 209 14.94 -10.33 -14.48
N GLY A 210 15.54 -11.13 -13.59
CA GLY A 210 16.40 -10.65 -12.51
C GLY A 210 15.67 -9.99 -11.33
N ILE A 211 14.34 -10.09 -11.29
CA ILE A 211 13.50 -9.59 -10.20
C ILE A 211 13.53 -10.61 -9.06
N GLU A 212 13.86 -10.15 -7.87
CA GLU A 212 13.97 -11.00 -6.68
C GLU A 212 12.64 -11.08 -5.93
N LEU A 213 12.15 -12.30 -5.69
CA LEU A 213 10.98 -12.52 -4.82
C LEU A 213 11.39 -12.30 -3.37
N LEU A 214 10.90 -11.22 -2.75
CA LEU A 214 11.18 -10.91 -1.34
C LEU A 214 10.18 -11.56 -0.38
N TYR A 215 8.93 -11.70 -0.80
CA TYR A 215 7.85 -12.17 0.06
C TYR A 215 6.77 -12.87 -0.73
N GLN A 216 6.17 -13.89 -0.14
CA GLN A 216 4.96 -14.55 -0.62
C GLN A 216 4.12 -15.00 0.56
N GLU A 217 2.83 -14.74 0.50
CA GLU A 217 1.86 -15.18 1.50
C GLU A 217 0.53 -15.55 0.82
N ARG A 218 -0.13 -16.58 1.31
CA ARG A 218 -1.48 -16.95 0.90
C ARG A 218 -2.49 -16.20 1.74
N ILE A 219 -3.23 -15.28 1.13
CA ILE A 219 -4.25 -14.45 1.77
C ILE A 219 -5.64 -15.03 1.47
N GLY A 220 -6.56 -14.88 2.43
CA GLY A 220 -7.93 -15.39 2.40
C GLY A 220 -8.13 -16.61 3.29
N HIS A 221 -9.35 -16.79 3.78
CA HIS A 221 -9.70 -17.90 4.66
C HIS A 221 -10.08 -19.16 3.86
N ASP A 222 -9.78 -20.32 4.42
CA ASP A 222 -10.45 -21.54 3.99
C ASP A 222 -11.95 -21.40 4.31
N ASP A 223 -12.81 -21.77 3.36
CA ASP A 223 -14.22 -21.95 3.67
C ASP A 223 -14.27 -22.77 4.97
N LYS A 224 -14.89 -22.20 6.00
CA LYS A 224 -15.25 -22.97 7.17
C LYS A 224 -16.22 -24.03 6.64
N SER A 225 -15.68 -25.18 6.25
CA SER A 225 -16.49 -26.37 6.05
C SER A 225 -17.24 -26.60 7.36
N GLU A 226 -18.55 -26.42 7.26
CA GLU A 226 -19.53 -26.77 8.29
C GLU A 226 -19.33 -28.21 8.83
#